data_6fe32733eb57b9589a4806385d83e742
#
_entry.id   6fe32733eb57b9589a4806385d83e742
#
_cell.length_a   1.000
_cell.length_b   1.000
_cell.length_c   1.000
_cell.angle_alpha   90.00
_cell.angle_beta   90.00
_cell.angle_gamma   90.00
#
_symmetry.space_group_name_H-M   'P 1'
#
loop_
_entity.id
_entity.type
_entity.pdbx_description
1 polymer ?
#
loop_
_entity_poly.entity_id
_entity_poly.type
_entity_poly.pdbx_seq_one_letter_code
_entity_poly.pdbx_strand_id
1 'polypeptide(L)'
;MKLKKIASLMLAGVMAVSMLTACGNTISDNEQPNEQPDTTPATGYSTTVQSKLSAISKAKLTLSDSAELDKALDYAVGFASANKIGDWYVTEDMMGFISGKSTSSAGEVTKSVIEAMDAGKNGLEATKIDDVRAFLTPDDDNYDDDDQDIVFTYIINGQTSMNNVLELVAEDISANVVDKLSVVFNDAAKGQNSEVPYYYTGSVSAKTVDLDNSHGVSATFVAVELVRHIGK
;
A
#
# COMPACT_ATOMS: atom_id res chain seq x y z
N MET A 1 -17.93 -20.30 -16.27
CA MET A 1 -16.47 -20.45 -16.09
C MET A 1 -15.80 -19.21 -16.63
N LYS A 2 -15.37 -18.31 -15.77
CA LYS A 2 -14.64 -17.09 -16.15
C LYS A 2 -13.19 -17.32 -15.75
N LEU A 3 -12.31 -17.47 -16.73
CA LEU A 3 -10.86 -17.55 -16.51
C LEU A 3 -10.39 -16.19 -16.01
N LYS A 4 -10.00 -16.12 -14.75
CA LYS A 4 -9.22 -15.01 -14.21
C LYS A 4 -7.80 -15.16 -14.74
N LYS A 5 -7.35 -14.19 -15.50
CA LYS A 5 -5.97 -14.13 -15.99
C LYS A 5 -5.10 -13.64 -14.84
N ILE A 6 -4.46 -14.58 -14.18
CA ILE A 6 -3.38 -14.30 -13.24
C ILE A 6 -2.16 -13.99 -14.08
N ALA A 7 -1.80 -12.73 -14.18
CA ALA A 7 -0.52 -12.32 -14.73
C ALA A 7 0.50 -12.28 -13.59
N SER A 8 1.01 -13.45 -13.21
CA SER A 8 2.19 -13.54 -12.37
C SER A 8 3.40 -13.14 -13.20
N LEU A 9 3.86 -11.92 -13.05
CA LEU A 9 5.15 -11.52 -13.57
C LEU A 9 6.17 -11.53 -12.43
N MET A 10 6.72 -12.70 -12.19
CA MET A 10 8.00 -12.83 -11.51
C MET A 10 9.07 -12.28 -12.45
N LEU A 11 9.55 -11.08 -12.19
CA LEU A 11 10.79 -10.62 -12.78
C LEU A 11 11.73 -10.20 -11.65
N ALA A 12 12.51 -11.16 -11.19
CA ALA A 12 13.72 -10.89 -10.46
C ALA A 12 14.70 -10.19 -11.42
N GLY A 13 14.79 -8.89 -11.31
CA GLY A 13 15.71 -8.07 -12.06
C GLY A 13 16.44 -7.12 -11.13
N VAL A 14 17.57 -7.57 -10.61
CA VAL A 14 18.62 -6.67 -10.10
C VAL A 14 19.05 -5.80 -11.26
N MET A 15 18.70 -4.54 -11.25
CA MET A 15 19.30 -3.55 -12.14
C MET A 15 19.87 -2.40 -11.34
N ALA A 16 21.16 -2.36 -11.42
CA ALA A 16 22.03 -1.33 -10.92
C ALA A 16 21.60 0.07 -11.40
N VAL A 17 21.66 0.97 -10.47
CA VAL A 17 21.56 2.41 -10.65
C VAL A 17 22.61 2.87 -11.67
N SER A 18 22.16 3.54 -12.70
CA SER A 18 23.01 4.45 -13.46
C SER A 18 22.31 5.80 -13.55
N MET A 19 22.75 6.71 -12.72
CA MET A 19 22.53 8.14 -12.95
C MET A 19 23.25 8.53 -14.23
N LEU A 20 22.53 9.09 -15.16
CA LEU A 20 23.14 9.98 -16.15
C LEU A 20 22.20 11.15 -16.41
N THR A 21 22.61 12.29 -15.89
CA THR A 21 22.22 13.61 -16.34
C THR A 21 22.69 13.82 -17.76
N ALA A 22 21.80 14.18 -18.66
CA ALA A 22 22.17 14.88 -19.88
C ALA A 22 21.02 15.79 -20.33
N CYS A 23 21.24 17.08 -20.20
CA CYS A 23 20.57 18.10 -20.99
C CYS A 23 20.88 17.92 -22.47
N GLY A 24 19.88 18.05 -23.33
CA GLY A 24 20.11 18.10 -24.77
C GLY A 24 18.82 18.24 -25.54
N ASN A 25 18.52 19.49 -25.85
CA ASN A 25 17.42 19.93 -26.69
C ASN A 25 17.64 19.51 -28.14
N THR A 26 16.70 18.83 -28.78
CA THR A 26 16.44 18.99 -30.23
C THR A 26 15.04 18.44 -30.59
N ILE A 27 14.27 19.31 -31.17
CA ILE A 27 12.95 19.07 -31.76
C ILE A 27 13.14 18.33 -33.09
N SER A 28 12.34 17.30 -33.33
CA SER A 28 11.98 16.85 -34.67
C SER A 28 10.65 16.12 -34.66
N ASP A 29 9.71 16.71 -35.37
CA ASP A 29 8.38 16.16 -35.65
C ASP A 29 8.46 14.82 -36.36
N ASN A 30 7.74 13.82 -35.84
CA ASN A 30 6.99 12.85 -36.64
C ASN A 30 6.02 12.10 -35.75
N GLU A 31 4.74 12.34 -36.02
CA GLU A 31 3.62 11.69 -35.36
C GLU A 31 3.53 10.20 -35.75
N GLN A 32 3.60 9.34 -34.74
CA GLN A 32 3.01 8.01 -34.76
C GLN A 32 2.58 7.68 -33.34
N PRO A 33 1.31 7.30 -33.09
CA PRO A 33 0.88 6.94 -31.75
C PRO A 33 1.48 5.59 -31.39
N ASN A 34 2.61 5.64 -30.73
CA ASN A 34 3.20 4.49 -30.04
C ASN A 34 2.67 4.54 -28.61
N GLU A 35 1.76 3.65 -28.27
CA GLU A 35 1.39 3.40 -26.88
C GLU A 35 2.62 2.85 -26.16
N GLN A 36 3.50 3.76 -25.75
CA GLN A 36 4.61 3.48 -24.88
C GLN A 36 4.01 3.18 -23.51
N PRO A 37 4.36 2.05 -22.87
CA PRO A 37 3.94 1.80 -21.49
C PRO A 37 4.37 3.00 -20.66
N ASP A 38 3.42 3.61 -20.00
CA ASP A 38 3.63 4.76 -19.12
C ASP A 38 4.50 4.31 -17.94
N THR A 39 5.81 4.38 -18.12
CA THR A 39 6.77 4.11 -17.06
C THR A 39 6.90 5.36 -16.20
N THR A 40 5.87 5.65 -15.42
CA THR A 40 6.02 6.58 -14.29
C THR A 40 7.11 6.01 -13.39
N PRO A 41 8.18 6.76 -13.09
CA PRO A 41 9.23 6.25 -12.21
C PRO A 41 8.63 5.85 -10.87
N ALA A 42 8.97 4.67 -10.38
CA ALA A 42 8.58 4.24 -9.05
C ALA A 42 9.02 5.30 -8.02
N THR A 43 8.13 5.62 -7.09
CA THR A 43 8.34 6.71 -6.12
C THR A 43 9.43 6.41 -5.09
N GLY A 44 9.82 5.15 -4.93
CA GLY A 44 10.80 4.70 -3.94
C GLY A 44 10.25 4.69 -2.50
N TYR A 45 8.94 4.89 -2.30
CA TYR A 45 8.34 4.90 -0.98
C TYR A 45 8.39 3.52 -0.32
N SER A 46 8.05 2.47 -1.06
CA SER A 46 8.14 1.08 -0.58
C SER A 46 9.56 0.72 -0.15
N THR A 47 10.55 1.07 -0.95
CA THR A 47 11.97 0.85 -0.63
C THR A 47 12.38 1.58 0.65
N THR A 48 11.91 2.82 0.83
CA THR A 48 12.18 3.61 2.03
C THR A 48 11.54 2.97 3.25
N VAL A 49 10.25 2.61 3.19
CA VAL A 49 9.56 1.91 4.29
C VAL A 49 10.24 0.58 4.59
N GLN A 50 10.58 -0.23 3.58
CA GLN A 50 11.33 -1.49 3.74
C GLN A 50 12.61 -1.30 4.55
N SER A 51 13.35 -0.21 4.29
CA SER A 51 14.59 0.08 4.99
C SER A 51 14.39 0.38 6.49
N LYS A 52 13.20 0.87 6.86
CA LYS A 52 12.83 1.31 8.20
C LYS A 52 12.05 0.27 9.01
N LEU A 53 11.57 -0.81 8.37
CA LEU A 53 10.90 -1.91 9.07
C LEU A 53 11.79 -2.52 10.17
N SER A 54 11.15 -3.13 11.19
CA SER A 54 11.84 -3.93 12.19
C SER A 54 12.64 -5.09 11.55
N ALA A 55 13.61 -5.65 12.25
CA ALA A 55 14.34 -6.82 11.78
C ALA A 55 13.42 -8.04 11.57
N ILE A 56 12.41 -8.19 12.43
CA ILE A 56 11.41 -9.27 12.34
C ILE A 56 10.54 -9.06 11.10
N SER A 57 10.03 -7.84 10.90
CA SER A 57 9.22 -7.51 9.71
C SER A 57 10.01 -7.70 8.42
N LYS A 58 11.27 -7.28 8.36
CA LYS A 58 12.13 -7.50 7.18
C LYS A 58 12.33 -8.97 6.81
N ALA A 59 12.27 -9.85 7.80
CA ALA A 59 12.38 -11.29 7.55
C ALA A 59 11.10 -11.91 7.00
N LYS A 60 9.94 -11.25 7.17
CA LYS A 60 8.63 -11.76 6.79
C LYS A 60 8.04 -11.07 5.57
N LEU A 61 8.30 -9.77 5.39
CA LEU A 61 7.67 -8.90 4.41
C LEU A 61 8.71 -8.32 3.44
N THR A 62 8.41 -8.40 2.16
CA THR A 62 9.15 -7.72 1.10
C THR A 62 8.26 -6.65 0.47
N LEU A 63 8.67 -5.39 0.52
CA LEU A 63 7.98 -4.27 -0.12
C LEU A 63 8.65 -3.93 -1.45
N SER A 64 7.82 -3.67 -2.46
CA SER A 64 8.25 -3.17 -3.77
C SER A 64 7.33 -2.04 -4.22
N ASP A 65 7.85 -1.11 -5.00
CA ASP A 65 7.04 -0.02 -5.53
C ASP A 65 5.99 -0.57 -6.51
N SER A 66 4.78 0.02 -6.45
CA SER A 66 3.65 -0.32 -7.30
C SER A 66 3.12 0.93 -8.00
N ALA A 67 3.31 0.99 -9.32
CA ALA A 67 2.74 2.08 -10.12
C ALA A 67 1.21 2.06 -10.12
N GLU A 68 0.60 0.90 -9.87
CA GLU A 68 -0.84 0.74 -9.76
C GLU A 68 -1.34 1.40 -8.46
N LEU A 69 -0.71 1.12 -7.33
CA LEU A 69 -1.03 1.75 -6.05
C LEU A 69 -0.79 3.27 -6.10
N ASP A 70 0.29 3.72 -6.75
CA ASP A 70 0.56 5.14 -6.93
C ASP A 70 -0.57 5.83 -7.72
N LYS A 71 -1.03 5.26 -8.82
CA LYS A 71 -2.14 5.77 -9.62
C LYS A 71 -3.47 5.71 -8.86
N ALA A 72 -3.72 4.65 -8.13
CA ALA A 72 -4.92 4.50 -7.31
C ALA A 72 -5.00 5.59 -6.24
N LEU A 73 -3.90 5.85 -5.54
CA LEU A 73 -3.83 6.91 -4.53
C LEU A 73 -3.96 8.29 -5.16
N ASP A 74 -3.25 8.59 -6.24
CA ASP A 74 -3.35 9.87 -6.95
C ASP A 74 -4.78 10.17 -7.39
N TYR A 75 -5.47 9.17 -7.93
CA TYR A 75 -6.88 9.27 -8.31
C TYR A 75 -7.77 9.54 -7.09
N ALA A 76 -7.60 8.76 -6.02
CA ALA A 76 -8.42 8.85 -4.82
C ALA A 76 -8.29 10.21 -4.13
N VAL A 77 -7.08 10.73 -3.96
CA VAL A 77 -6.86 12.04 -3.32
C VAL A 77 -7.33 13.22 -4.17
N GLY A 78 -7.46 13.04 -5.49
CA GLY A 78 -8.04 14.03 -6.38
C GLY A 78 -9.51 14.38 -6.05
N PHE A 79 -10.22 13.46 -5.39
CA PHE A 79 -11.58 13.68 -4.87
C PHE A 79 -11.60 14.26 -3.45
N ALA A 80 -10.50 14.19 -2.72
CA ALA A 80 -10.35 14.76 -1.41
C ALA A 80 -10.23 16.29 -1.54
N SER A 81 -11.36 16.96 -1.83
CA SER A 81 -11.35 18.43 -1.84
C SER A 81 -11.17 18.95 -0.42
N ALA A 82 -10.46 20.07 -0.29
CA ALA A 82 -10.16 20.78 0.94
C ALA A 82 -11.37 20.98 1.88
N ASN A 83 -12.56 21.13 1.32
CA ASN A 83 -13.79 21.37 2.10
C ASN A 83 -14.42 20.10 2.69
N LYS A 84 -13.85 18.93 2.47
CA LYS A 84 -14.47 17.66 2.88
C LYS A 84 -13.70 16.93 3.99
N ILE A 85 -12.42 17.23 4.16
CA ILE A 85 -11.60 16.65 5.24
C ILE A 85 -11.52 17.68 6.36
N GLY A 86 -12.04 17.33 7.53
CA GLY A 86 -12.02 18.23 8.68
C GLY A 86 -10.60 18.41 9.23
N ASP A 87 -10.32 19.61 9.75
CA ASP A 87 -9.00 20.00 10.31
C ASP A 87 -8.49 19.06 11.39
N TRP A 88 -9.38 18.33 12.09
CA TRP A 88 -9.03 17.42 13.16
C TRP A 88 -8.24 16.19 12.72
N TYR A 89 -8.22 15.86 11.42
CA TYR A 89 -7.40 14.76 10.87
C TYR A 89 -5.93 15.13 10.72
N VAL A 90 -5.60 16.42 10.76
CA VAL A 90 -4.26 16.91 10.43
C VAL A 90 -3.61 17.70 11.56
N THR A 91 -4.20 17.72 12.74
CA THR A 91 -3.58 18.37 13.89
C THR A 91 -2.45 17.53 14.46
N GLU A 92 -1.26 18.12 14.51
CA GLU A 92 -0.04 17.74 15.23
C GLU A 92 0.30 16.24 15.25
N ASP A 93 1.39 15.84 14.64
CA ASP A 93 2.11 14.54 14.74
C ASP A 93 1.23 13.25 14.76
N MET A 94 -0.04 13.37 14.44
CA MET A 94 -0.97 12.25 14.46
C MET A 94 -0.97 11.52 13.13
N MET A 95 -0.56 10.27 13.17
CA MET A 95 -0.88 9.30 12.14
C MET A 95 -2.22 8.65 12.50
N GLY A 96 -3.21 8.80 11.63
CA GLY A 96 -4.53 8.19 11.77
C GLY A 96 -4.73 7.06 10.76
N PHE A 97 -5.06 5.85 11.23
CA PHE A 97 -5.60 4.80 10.36
C PHE A 97 -6.98 5.22 9.85
N ILE A 98 -7.21 5.10 8.55
CA ILE A 98 -8.49 5.46 7.93
C ILE A 98 -9.30 4.19 7.69
N SER A 99 -10.41 4.06 8.43
CA SER A 99 -11.34 2.95 8.24
C SER A 99 -12.05 3.01 6.88
N GLY A 100 -12.09 1.91 6.17
CA GLY A 100 -12.89 1.75 4.95
C GLY A 100 -14.41 1.87 5.21
N LYS A 101 -14.86 1.70 6.45
CA LYS A 101 -16.26 1.92 6.88
C LYS A 101 -16.57 3.38 7.18
N SER A 102 -15.57 4.24 7.25
CA SER A 102 -15.78 5.66 7.53
C SER A 102 -16.60 6.32 6.43
N THR A 103 -17.59 7.12 6.84
CA THR A 103 -18.38 7.99 5.94
C THR A 103 -17.76 9.35 5.74
N SER A 104 -16.58 9.60 6.32
CA SER A 104 -15.82 10.84 6.12
C SER A 104 -15.20 10.88 4.74
N SER A 105 -14.79 12.07 4.33
CA SER A 105 -14.09 12.24 3.05
C SER A 105 -12.74 11.52 3.02
N ALA A 106 -12.08 11.34 4.15
CA ALA A 106 -10.91 10.49 4.26
C ALA A 106 -11.26 9.01 4.02
N GLY A 107 -12.40 8.55 4.53
CA GLY A 107 -12.91 7.20 4.24
C GLY A 107 -13.22 6.99 2.75
N GLU A 108 -13.69 8.00 2.04
CA GLU A 108 -13.89 7.92 0.59
C GLU A 108 -12.56 7.77 -0.17
N VAL A 109 -11.46 8.38 0.31
CA VAL A 109 -10.12 8.14 -0.24
C VAL A 109 -9.75 6.66 -0.10
N THR A 110 -9.89 6.09 1.10
CA THR A 110 -9.63 4.66 1.34
C THR A 110 -10.43 3.75 0.41
N LYS A 111 -11.75 3.99 0.29
CA LYS A 111 -12.61 3.20 -0.59
C LYS A 111 -12.18 3.30 -2.04
N SER A 112 -11.88 4.52 -2.51
CA SER A 112 -11.45 4.74 -3.90
C SER A 112 -10.14 4.04 -4.24
N VAL A 113 -9.19 3.98 -3.30
CA VAL A 113 -7.94 3.24 -3.48
C VAL A 113 -8.23 1.74 -3.57
N ILE A 114 -9.04 1.19 -2.63
CA ILE A 114 -9.38 -0.24 -2.62
C ILE A 114 -10.09 -0.65 -3.91
N GLU A 115 -11.05 0.16 -4.36
CA GLU A 115 -11.78 -0.10 -5.61
C GLU A 115 -10.87 -0.02 -6.84
N ALA A 116 -9.96 0.95 -6.90
CA ALA A 116 -9.02 1.12 -8.00
C ALA A 116 -8.00 -0.02 -8.08
N MET A 117 -7.61 -0.58 -6.93
CA MET A 117 -6.69 -1.73 -6.84
C MET A 117 -7.39 -3.08 -7.10
N ASP A 118 -8.73 -3.09 -7.27
CA ASP A 118 -9.54 -4.33 -7.28
C ASP A 118 -9.23 -5.23 -6.05
N ALA A 119 -8.82 -4.59 -4.96
CA ALA A 119 -8.46 -5.27 -3.72
C ALA A 119 -9.71 -5.88 -3.06
N GLY A 120 -9.50 -6.95 -2.34
CA GLY A 120 -10.58 -7.65 -1.66
C GLY A 120 -11.37 -6.77 -0.69
N LYS A 121 -12.57 -7.21 -0.29
CA LYS A 121 -13.46 -6.46 0.62
C LYS A 121 -12.89 -6.25 2.02
N ASN A 122 -11.84 -6.99 2.39
CA ASN A 122 -11.22 -6.93 3.72
C ASN A 122 -10.79 -5.51 4.10
N GLY A 123 -10.18 -4.77 3.17
CA GLY A 123 -9.79 -3.38 3.41
C GLY A 123 -10.99 -2.45 3.69
N LEU A 124 -12.13 -2.70 3.05
CA LEU A 124 -13.38 -1.96 3.32
C LEU A 124 -13.97 -2.29 4.70
N GLU A 125 -13.69 -3.48 5.24
CA GLU A 125 -14.21 -3.93 6.53
C GLU A 125 -13.32 -3.55 7.70
N ALA A 126 -12.05 -3.24 7.46
CA ALA A 126 -11.11 -2.84 8.49
C ALA A 126 -11.55 -1.52 9.17
N THR A 127 -11.66 -1.55 10.49
CA THR A 127 -12.02 -0.39 11.32
C THR A 127 -10.82 0.17 12.08
N LYS A 128 -9.79 -0.63 12.26
CA LYS A 128 -8.53 -0.31 12.94
C LYS A 128 -7.39 -1.18 12.40
N ILE A 129 -6.17 -0.83 12.72
CA ILE A 129 -4.98 -1.55 12.22
C ILE A 129 -4.95 -3.04 12.66
N ASP A 130 -5.52 -3.38 13.82
CA ASP A 130 -5.59 -4.78 14.26
C ASP A 130 -6.45 -5.66 13.34
N ASP A 131 -7.46 -5.08 12.67
CA ASP A 131 -8.29 -5.80 11.71
C ASP A 131 -7.48 -6.21 10.48
N VAL A 132 -6.53 -5.36 10.04
CA VAL A 132 -5.59 -5.69 8.94
C VAL A 132 -4.85 -6.99 9.24
N ARG A 133 -4.35 -7.12 10.47
CA ARG A 133 -3.68 -8.37 10.90
C ARG A 133 -4.64 -9.55 10.91
N ALA A 134 -5.87 -9.35 11.41
CA ALA A 134 -6.86 -10.41 11.48
C ALA A 134 -7.20 -10.97 10.09
N PHE A 135 -7.33 -10.11 9.08
CA PHE A 135 -7.57 -10.55 7.69
C PHE A 135 -6.38 -11.26 7.05
N LEU A 136 -5.15 -10.92 7.45
CA LEU A 136 -3.94 -11.59 6.97
C LEU A 136 -3.59 -12.86 7.73
N THR A 137 -4.19 -13.07 8.93
CA THR A 137 -3.97 -14.27 9.72
C THR A 137 -4.89 -15.38 9.20
N PRO A 138 -4.37 -16.54 8.77
CA PRO A 138 -5.19 -17.66 8.42
C PRO A 138 -5.86 -18.24 9.67
N ASP A 139 -7.12 -18.63 9.54
CA ASP A 139 -7.84 -19.42 10.53
C ASP A 139 -8.48 -20.65 9.87
N ASP A 140 -9.01 -21.57 10.70
CA ASP A 140 -9.57 -22.83 10.22
C ASP A 140 -10.80 -22.63 9.31
N ASP A 141 -11.47 -21.47 9.44
CA ASP A 141 -12.69 -21.13 8.67
C ASP A 141 -12.36 -20.36 7.38
N ASN A 142 -11.19 -19.69 7.33
CA ASN A 142 -10.73 -18.86 6.23
C ASN A 142 -9.45 -19.42 5.56
N TYR A 143 -9.23 -20.72 5.71
CA TYR A 143 -8.18 -21.40 4.97
C TYR A 143 -8.59 -21.45 3.50
N ASP A 144 -8.21 -20.43 2.78
CA ASP A 144 -8.31 -20.39 1.33
C ASP A 144 -6.93 -20.72 0.76
N ASP A 145 -6.89 -21.61 -0.22
CA ASP A 145 -5.66 -21.95 -0.96
C ASP A 145 -5.20 -20.76 -1.85
N ASP A 146 -5.90 -19.62 -1.80
CA ASP A 146 -5.62 -18.42 -2.57
C ASP A 146 -4.83 -17.38 -1.74
N ASP A 147 -4.09 -16.55 -2.45
CA ASP A 147 -3.44 -15.37 -1.89
C ASP A 147 -4.51 -14.41 -1.32
N GLN A 148 -4.19 -13.80 -0.18
CA GLN A 148 -5.07 -12.81 0.47
C GLN A 148 -4.41 -11.45 0.42
N ASP A 149 -5.10 -10.48 -0.14
CA ASP A 149 -4.66 -9.10 -0.21
C ASP A 149 -5.51 -8.18 0.68
N ILE A 150 -4.90 -7.12 1.17
CA ILE A 150 -5.57 -6.04 1.87
C ILE A 150 -4.92 -4.71 1.53
N VAL A 151 -5.75 -3.72 1.22
CA VAL A 151 -5.34 -2.32 1.04
C VAL A 151 -5.96 -1.48 2.15
N PHE A 152 -5.18 -0.61 2.75
CA PHE A 152 -5.61 0.32 3.79
C PHE A 152 -4.83 1.63 3.69
N THR A 153 -5.29 2.67 4.38
CA THR A 153 -4.67 3.98 4.29
C THR A 153 -4.47 4.63 5.65
N TYR A 154 -3.48 5.52 5.70
CA TYR A 154 -3.23 6.45 6.80
C TYR A 154 -3.40 7.88 6.34
N ILE A 155 -3.65 8.77 7.29
CA ILE A 155 -3.57 10.21 7.13
C ILE A 155 -2.61 10.80 8.16
N ILE A 156 -1.70 11.65 7.73
CA ILE A 156 -0.69 12.30 8.55
C ILE A 156 -0.69 13.81 8.22
N ASN A 157 -0.28 14.63 9.18
CA ASN A 157 -0.11 16.06 8.95
C ASN A 157 0.84 16.30 7.77
N GLY A 158 0.39 17.07 6.78
CA GLY A 158 1.15 17.35 5.57
C GLY A 158 2.40 18.21 5.76
N GLN A 159 2.58 18.81 6.95
CA GLN A 159 3.81 19.51 7.33
C GLN A 159 4.91 18.53 7.79
N THR A 160 4.56 17.27 8.06
CA THR A 160 5.53 16.24 8.42
C THR A 160 6.36 15.90 7.18
N SER A 161 7.68 15.86 7.33
CA SER A 161 8.55 15.48 6.21
C SER A 161 8.22 14.07 5.71
N MET A 162 8.28 13.83 4.41
CA MET A 162 7.96 12.52 3.83
C MET A 162 8.79 11.39 4.45
N ASN A 163 10.06 11.64 4.78
CA ASN A 163 10.90 10.64 5.44
C ASN A 163 10.36 10.24 6.82
N ASN A 164 9.87 11.20 7.61
CA ASN A 164 9.25 10.92 8.92
C ASN A 164 7.88 10.24 8.76
N VAL A 165 7.08 10.65 7.75
CA VAL A 165 5.83 9.96 7.41
C VAL A 165 6.08 8.48 7.17
N LEU A 166 7.04 8.14 6.31
CA LEU A 166 7.34 6.75 5.96
C LEU A 166 7.96 5.97 7.14
N GLU A 167 8.63 6.65 8.07
CA GLU A 167 9.13 6.07 9.31
C GLU A 167 7.99 5.69 10.25
N LEU A 168 7.06 6.62 10.51
CA LEU A 168 5.85 6.35 11.31
C LEU A 168 5.04 5.17 10.76
N VAL A 169 4.86 5.13 9.45
CA VAL A 169 4.15 4.02 8.79
C VAL A 169 4.91 2.69 8.95
N ALA A 170 6.24 2.70 8.79
CA ALA A 170 7.05 1.51 8.96
C ALA A 170 7.01 0.97 10.40
N GLU A 171 7.04 1.86 11.39
CA GLU A 171 6.94 1.51 12.81
C GLU A 171 5.57 0.89 13.12
N ASP A 172 4.49 1.51 12.67
CA ASP A 172 3.12 1.03 12.93
C ASP A 172 2.85 -0.31 12.26
N ILE A 173 3.20 -0.46 10.98
CA ILE A 173 3.06 -1.74 10.25
C ILE A 173 3.89 -2.83 10.92
N SER A 174 5.13 -2.52 11.33
CA SER A 174 5.97 -3.49 12.02
C SER A 174 5.33 -3.93 13.33
N ALA A 175 5.06 -3.00 14.24
CA ALA A 175 4.65 -3.30 15.60
C ALA A 175 3.23 -3.89 15.68
N ASN A 176 2.32 -3.41 14.84
CA ASN A 176 0.90 -3.74 14.94
C ASN A 176 0.44 -4.83 13.97
N VAL A 177 1.19 -5.06 12.88
CA VAL A 177 0.82 -6.06 11.87
C VAL A 177 1.91 -7.12 11.75
N VAL A 178 2.99 -6.82 11.05
CA VAL A 178 3.90 -7.83 10.48
C VAL A 178 4.68 -8.62 11.53
N ASP A 179 5.14 -7.98 12.60
CA ASP A 179 5.88 -8.69 13.66
C ASP A 179 5.01 -9.79 14.31
N LYS A 180 3.69 -9.60 14.31
CA LYS A 180 2.70 -10.50 14.89
C LYS A 180 2.14 -11.55 13.93
N LEU A 181 2.39 -11.42 12.61
CA LEU A 181 1.95 -12.41 11.63
C LEU A 181 2.73 -13.71 11.75
N SER A 182 2.04 -14.84 11.58
CA SER A 182 2.67 -16.15 11.45
C SER A 182 3.25 -16.31 10.04
N VAL A 183 4.34 -17.08 9.94
CA VAL A 183 4.89 -17.53 8.66
C VAL A 183 4.59 -19.00 8.37
N VAL A 184 3.85 -19.64 9.26
CA VAL A 184 3.43 -21.05 9.16
C VAL A 184 2.03 -21.20 9.71
N PHE A 185 1.21 -21.95 9.02
CA PHE A 185 -0.10 -22.40 9.48
C PHE A 185 -0.09 -23.92 9.64
N ASN A 186 -0.64 -24.42 10.74
CA ASN A 186 -0.82 -25.84 10.98
C ASN A 186 -2.22 -26.25 10.54
N ASP A 187 -2.35 -26.87 9.38
CA ASP A 187 -3.61 -27.36 8.87
C ASP A 187 -3.99 -28.69 9.57
N ALA A 188 -4.75 -28.56 10.64
CA ALA A 188 -5.28 -29.72 11.38
C ALA A 188 -6.30 -30.53 10.55
N ALA A 189 -6.96 -29.93 9.57
CA ALA A 189 -7.95 -30.58 8.72
C ALA A 189 -7.34 -31.50 7.68
N LYS A 190 -6.12 -31.22 7.23
CA LYS A 190 -5.37 -32.11 6.30
C LYS A 190 -4.71 -33.29 6.99
N GLY A 191 -4.93 -33.46 8.30
CA GLY A 191 -4.49 -34.62 9.06
C GLY A 191 -2.98 -34.72 9.24
N GLN A 192 -2.53 -34.40 10.45
CA GLN A 192 -1.17 -34.55 10.97
C GLN A 192 -0.10 -33.63 10.39
N ASN A 193 0.18 -32.54 11.08
CA ASN A 193 1.41 -31.74 10.95
C ASN A 193 1.74 -31.22 9.56
N SER A 194 0.74 -30.88 8.76
CA SER A 194 0.97 -30.17 7.51
C SER A 194 1.21 -28.69 7.81
N GLU A 195 2.46 -28.35 8.03
CA GLU A 195 2.89 -26.95 8.09
C GLU A 195 2.80 -26.34 6.69
N VAL A 196 1.98 -25.31 6.54
CA VAL A 196 1.90 -24.54 5.31
C VAL A 196 2.67 -23.23 5.52
N PRO A 197 3.78 -23.02 4.81
CA PRO A 197 4.53 -21.79 4.95
C PRO A 197 3.82 -20.62 4.27
N TYR A 198 3.91 -19.43 4.87
CA TYR A 198 3.45 -18.17 4.29
C TYR A 198 4.60 -17.20 4.14
N TYR A 199 4.49 -16.34 3.13
CA TYR A 199 5.32 -15.15 3.00
C TYR A 199 4.46 -13.95 2.61
N TYR A 200 4.97 -12.76 2.83
CA TYR A 200 4.22 -11.54 2.62
C TYR A 200 4.96 -10.62 1.66
N THR A 201 4.20 -10.02 0.77
CA THR A 201 4.67 -8.92 -0.08
C THR A 201 3.77 -7.72 0.13
N GLY A 202 4.17 -6.58 -0.40
CA GLY A 202 3.34 -5.40 -0.36
C GLY A 202 3.94 -4.21 -1.08
N SER A 203 3.22 -3.11 -1.04
CA SER A 203 3.63 -1.84 -1.61
C SER A 203 3.13 -0.68 -0.76
N VAL A 204 3.81 0.47 -0.89
CA VAL A 204 3.46 1.71 -0.19
C VAL A 204 3.49 2.85 -1.18
N SER A 205 2.44 3.66 -1.16
CA SER A 205 2.35 4.92 -1.88
C SER A 205 2.00 6.06 -0.95
N ALA A 206 2.47 7.27 -1.21
CA ALA A 206 2.20 8.44 -0.39
C ALA A 206 1.96 9.69 -1.23
N LYS A 207 0.99 10.51 -0.83
CA LYS A 207 0.64 11.76 -1.50
C LYS A 207 0.27 12.84 -0.50
N THR A 208 0.95 13.98 -0.58
CA THR A 208 0.55 15.18 0.16
C THR A 208 -0.37 16.03 -0.69
N VAL A 209 -1.47 16.48 -0.09
CA VAL A 209 -2.46 17.35 -0.72
C VAL A 209 -2.80 18.51 0.18
N ASP A 210 -3.06 19.66 -0.41
CA ASP A 210 -3.56 20.83 0.31
C ASP A 210 -5.06 20.64 0.58
N LEU A 211 -5.45 20.78 1.84
CA LEU A 211 -6.83 20.57 2.30
C LEU A 211 -7.67 21.85 2.31
N ASP A 212 -7.03 22.98 2.45
CA ASP A 212 -7.69 24.30 2.43
C ASP A 212 -6.78 25.36 1.82
N ASN A 213 -7.23 25.92 0.71
CA ASN A 213 -6.55 27.01 0.01
C ASN A 213 -6.46 28.29 0.84
N SER A 214 -7.28 28.47 1.90
CA SER A 214 -7.36 29.69 2.69
C SER A 214 -6.45 29.66 3.93
N HIS A 215 -6.07 28.47 4.43
CA HIS A 215 -5.34 28.33 5.70
C HIS A 215 -4.01 27.59 5.60
N GLY A 216 -3.64 27.09 4.41
CA GLY A 216 -2.39 26.38 4.21
C GLY A 216 -2.31 25.02 4.95
N VAL A 217 -3.46 24.42 5.20
CA VAL A 217 -3.55 23.09 5.82
C VAL A 217 -3.34 22.04 4.76
N SER A 218 -2.44 21.11 5.02
CA SER A 218 -2.17 19.95 4.14
C SER A 218 -2.20 18.64 4.89
N ALA A 219 -2.50 17.54 4.20
CA ALA A 219 -2.42 16.21 4.71
C ALA A 219 -1.64 15.30 3.77
N THR A 220 -0.92 14.36 4.34
CA THR A 220 -0.30 13.27 3.60
C THR A 220 -1.13 12.01 3.78
N PHE A 221 -1.64 11.48 2.67
CA PHE A 221 -2.25 10.16 2.61
C PHE A 221 -1.18 9.14 2.29
N VAL A 222 -1.22 8.00 2.97
CA VAL A 222 -0.35 6.87 2.67
C VAL A 222 -1.22 5.65 2.46
N ALA A 223 -1.14 5.05 1.28
CA ALA A 223 -1.78 3.79 0.97
C ALA A 223 -0.77 2.66 1.14
N VAL A 224 -1.21 1.57 1.73
CA VAL A 224 -0.42 0.36 1.96
C VAL A 224 -1.20 -0.83 1.45
N GLU A 225 -0.57 -1.63 0.63
CA GLU A 225 -1.04 -2.94 0.21
C GLU A 225 -0.18 -4.01 0.88
N LEU A 226 -0.81 -5.01 1.46
CA LEU A 226 -0.15 -6.21 1.97
C LEU A 226 -0.81 -7.44 1.36
N VAL A 227 -0.01 -8.38 0.92
CA VAL A 227 -0.46 -9.64 0.33
C VAL A 227 0.17 -10.81 1.08
N ARG A 228 -0.67 -11.71 1.55
CA ARG A 228 -0.25 -13.02 2.07
C ARG A 228 -0.21 -14.01 0.92
N HIS A 229 0.90 -14.66 0.73
CA HIS A 229 1.08 -15.74 -0.23
C HIS A 229 1.26 -17.08 0.46
N ILE A 230 0.73 -18.11 -0.17
CA ILE A 230 0.94 -19.49 0.27
C ILE A 230 2.24 -19.99 -0.33
N GLY A 231 3.15 -20.45 0.52
CA GLY A 231 4.38 -21.11 0.09
C GLY A 231 4.07 -22.48 -0.52
N LYS A 232 4.73 -22.78 -1.62
CA LYS A 232 4.65 -24.08 -2.29
C LYS A 232 5.70 -25.04 -1.77
#